data_3e39264edfd624266c7ebaa1807b6483
#
_entry.id   3e39264edfd624266c7ebaa1807b6483
#
_cell.length_a   1.000
_cell.length_b   1.000
_cell.length_c   1.000
_cell.angle_alpha   90.00
_cell.angle_beta   90.00
_cell.angle_gamma   90.00
#
_symmetry.space_group_name_H-M   'P 1'
#
loop_
_entity.id
_entity.type
_entity.pdbx_description
1 polymer ?
#
loop_
_entity_poly.entity_id
_entity_poly.type
_entity_poly.pdbx_seq_one_letter_code
_entity_poly.pdbx_strand_id
1 'polypeptide(L)'
;MSRTSTSVAASAKSQTIERAALILTYFSAEEPRKTLADLARQLDLSQSTAYRYIATLQAAGLLERDEQRGGYRLGPRVIELSFIALNQIEVRKHALDEMDRLRDRLNVMVNLAILVEGDVLHIAHAVPADWPRWYTAVGRRAVAHCTALGKTLLAHRPWDEVRATVERYGWRPYTSRSIQDFDRLAAELETIREQGYSIDSGERNQGTTCLAAPIRDHSGSVVAALSVSSKAERLTDAFREESLPHVRETADRIAFRLGYLGGTGYL
;
A
#
# COMPACT_ATOMS: atom_id res chain seq x y z
N MET A 1 -49.55 -9.77 16.20
CA MET A 1 -48.22 -9.49 16.80
C MET A 1 -47.34 -8.95 15.73
N SER A 2 -47.11 -7.65 15.77
CA SER A 2 -46.45 -6.82 14.75
C SER A 2 -44.97 -7.03 14.77
N ARG A 3 -44.36 -7.41 13.63
CA ARG A 3 -42.90 -7.38 13.42
C ARG A 3 -42.51 -5.98 12.95
N THR A 4 -41.98 -5.19 13.86
CA THR A 4 -41.31 -3.93 13.56
C THR A 4 -40.01 -4.22 12.80
N SER A 5 -40.00 -4.00 11.50
CA SER A 5 -38.80 -3.95 10.68
C SER A 5 -38.07 -2.63 10.97
N THR A 6 -36.97 -2.70 11.69
CA THR A 6 -36.06 -1.56 11.87
C THR A 6 -35.26 -1.39 10.56
N SER A 7 -35.75 -0.56 9.68
CA SER A 7 -35.01 -0.04 8.54
C SER A 7 -33.89 0.83 9.09
N VAL A 8 -32.64 0.37 8.95
CA VAL A 8 -31.46 1.22 9.14
C VAL A 8 -31.49 2.24 8.01
N ALA A 9 -31.96 3.44 8.34
CA ALA A 9 -31.92 4.58 7.43
C ALA A 9 -30.49 4.79 6.98
N ALA A 10 -30.26 4.75 5.64
CA ALA A 10 -29.00 5.16 5.04
C ALA A 10 -28.71 6.60 5.52
N SER A 11 -27.71 6.76 6.40
CA SER A 11 -27.29 8.04 6.93
C SER A 11 -26.98 8.97 5.77
N ALA A 12 -27.69 10.09 5.66
CA ALA A 12 -27.42 11.12 4.68
C ALA A 12 -25.96 11.58 4.85
N LYS A 13 -25.10 11.23 3.88
CA LYS A 13 -23.69 11.63 3.88
C LYS A 13 -23.65 13.17 3.94
N SER A 14 -22.93 13.72 4.91
CA SER A 14 -22.74 15.16 4.99
C SER A 14 -21.83 15.62 3.85
N GLN A 15 -22.42 16.24 2.84
CA GLN A 15 -21.71 16.77 1.67
C GLN A 15 -20.56 17.70 2.06
N THR A 16 -20.71 18.42 3.17
CA THR A 16 -19.67 19.31 3.72
C THR A 16 -18.45 18.53 4.16
N ILE A 17 -18.64 17.45 4.92
CA ILE A 17 -17.54 16.59 5.41
C ILE A 17 -16.88 15.87 4.24
N GLU A 18 -17.67 15.35 3.31
CA GLU A 18 -17.17 14.68 2.11
C GLU A 18 -16.26 15.59 1.27
N ARG A 19 -16.69 16.83 1.01
CA ARG A 19 -15.89 17.82 0.29
C ARG A 19 -14.63 18.23 1.03
N ALA A 20 -14.69 18.39 2.35
CA ALA A 20 -13.51 18.68 3.16
C ALA A 20 -12.50 17.51 3.12
N ALA A 21 -12.97 16.29 3.19
CA ALA A 21 -12.12 15.09 3.07
C ALA A 21 -11.48 14.99 1.67
N LEU A 22 -12.25 15.24 0.60
CA LEU A 22 -11.75 15.23 -0.78
C LEU A 22 -10.60 16.23 -0.99
N ILE A 23 -10.64 17.41 -0.36
CA ILE A 23 -9.53 18.39 -0.46
C ILE A 23 -8.20 17.74 -0.06
N LEU A 24 -8.17 16.94 0.99
CA LEU A 24 -6.94 16.31 1.47
C LEU A 24 -6.40 15.27 0.48
N THR A 25 -7.25 14.65 -0.34
CA THR A 25 -6.86 13.66 -1.34
C THR A 25 -6.30 14.25 -2.63
N TYR A 26 -6.42 15.56 -2.84
CA TYR A 26 -5.90 16.24 -4.04
C TYR A 26 -4.41 16.55 -3.98
N PHE A 27 -3.79 16.38 -2.82
CA PHE A 27 -2.34 16.52 -2.67
C PHE A 27 -1.64 15.19 -2.98
N SER A 28 -0.55 15.25 -3.72
CA SER A 28 0.29 14.10 -4.04
C SER A 28 1.76 14.44 -3.86
N ALA A 29 2.64 13.44 -3.98
CA ALA A 29 4.08 13.67 -3.94
C ALA A 29 4.57 14.51 -5.14
N GLU A 30 3.92 14.37 -6.29
CA GLU A 30 4.19 15.12 -7.52
C GLU A 30 3.63 16.56 -7.44
N GLU A 31 2.47 16.71 -6.79
CA GLU A 31 1.78 17.98 -6.62
C GLU A 31 1.49 18.25 -5.12
N PRO A 32 2.54 18.48 -4.31
CA PRO A 32 2.39 18.63 -2.85
C PRO A 32 1.76 19.96 -2.44
N ARG A 33 1.48 20.84 -3.40
CA ARG A 33 0.86 22.16 -3.21
C ARG A 33 -0.27 22.38 -4.20
N LYS A 34 -1.31 23.06 -3.74
CA LYS A 34 -2.47 23.46 -4.55
C LYS A 34 -2.84 24.90 -4.24
N THR A 35 -3.23 25.65 -5.26
CA THR A 35 -3.81 26.99 -5.07
C THR A 35 -5.29 26.89 -4.70
N LEU A 36 -5.86 27.99 -4.18
CA LEU A 36 -7.30 28.09 -3.97
C LEU A 36 -8.09 27.85 -5.26
N ALA A 37 -7.60 28.38 -6.38
CA ALA A 37 -8.24 28.20 -7.69
C ALA A 37 -8.23 26.73 -8.15
N ASP A 38 -7.12 26.01 -7.93
CA ASP A 38 -7.03 24.59 -8.26
C ASP A 38 -8.00 23.75 -7.44
N LEU A 39 -8.05 23.97 -6.13
CA LEU A 39 -8.96 23.25 -5.23
C LEU A 39 -10.42 23.56 -5.53
N ALA A 40 -10.76 24.83 -5.82
CA ALA A 40 -12.09 25.23 -6.20
C ALA A 40 -12.55 24.54 -7.50
N ARG A 41 -11.66 24.49 -8.51
CA ARG A 41 -11.92 23.82 -9.79
C ARG A 41 -12.11 22.31 -9.61
N GLN A 42 -11.25 21.65 -8.82
CA GLN A 42 -11.33 20.21 -8.57
C GLN A 42 -12.60 19.79 -7.82
N LEU A 43 -13.14 20.68 -6.98
CA LEU A 43 -14.38 20.48 -6.24
C LEU A 43 -15.65 20.92 -6.99
N ASP A 44 -15.50 21.56 -8.15
CA ASP A 44 -16.57 22.24 -8.86
C ASP A 44 -17.33 23.26 -7.96
N LEU A 45 -16.54 24.15 -7.31
CA LEU A 45 -17.04 25.15 -6.38
C LEU A 45 -16.56 26.56 -6.73
N SER A 46 -17.31 27.56 -6.27
CA SER A 46 -16.80 28.95 -6.27
C SER A 46 -15.59 29.06 -5.31
N GLN A 47 -14.66 29.97 -5.61
CA GLN A 47 -13.49 30.17 -4.74
C GLN A 47 -13.88 30.58 -3.31
N SER A 48 -14.94 31.35 -3.14
CA SER A 48 -15.45 31.74 -1.82
C SER A 48 -15.92 30.52 -1.01
N THR A 49 -16.58 29.57 -1.65
CA THR A 49 -17.03 28.33 -1.01
C THR A 49 -15.85 27.41 -0.68
N ALA A 50 -14.93 27.21 -1.63
CA ALA A 50 -13.72 26.42 -1.41
C ALA A 50 -12.85 27.01 -0.27
N TYR A 51 -12.72 28.32 -0.21
CA TYR A 51 -11.98 29.00 0.86
C TYR A 51 -12.52 28.67 2.26
N ARG A 52 -13.85 28.56 2.43
CA ARG A 52 -14.46 28.20 3.72
C ARG A 52 -14.05 26.80 4.19
N TYR A 53 -13.99 25.83 3.27
CA TYR A 53 -13.50 24.49 3.61
C TYR A 53 -12.00 24.51 3.96
N ILE A 54 -11.20 25.21 3.15
CA ILE A 54 -9.76 25.33 3.37
C ILE A 54 -9.48 26.00 4.73
N ALA A 55 -10.17 27.11 5.04
CA ALA A 55 -10.03 27.80 6.32
C ALA A 55 -10.36 26.89 7.52
N THR A 56 -11.38 26.04 7.39
CA THR A 56 -11.72 25.05 8.42
C THR A 56 -10.63 23.99 8.58
N LEU A 57 -10.10 23.46 7.47
CA LEU A 57 -9.00 22.51 7.49
C LEU A 57 -7.69 23.11 8.02
N GLN A 58 -7.44 24.40 7.75
CA GLN A 58 -6.32 25.14 8.34
C GLN A 58 -6.49 25.32 9.84
N ALA A 59 -7.68 25.70 10.31
CA ALA A 59 -7.97 25.83 11.74
C ALA A 59 -7.80 24.48 12.47
N ALA A 60 -8.05 23.34 11.80
CA ALA A 60 -7.80 22.00 12.30
C ALA A 60 -6.33 21.54 12.17
N GLY A 61 -5.44 22.34 11.58
CA GLY A 61 -4.04 22.01 11.33
C GLY A 61 -3.81 20.95 10.23
N LEU A 62 -4.87 20.57 9.49
CA LEU A 62 -4.81 19.59 8.41
C LEU A 62 -4.26 20.20 7.11
N LEU A 63 -4.42 21.48 6.91
CA LEU A 63 -3.79 22.28 5.87
C LEU A 63 -2.98 23.42 6.48
N GLU A 64 -1.99 23.89 5.77
CA GLU A 64 -1.27 25.12 6.07
C GLU A 64 -1.02 25.91 4.79
N ARG A 65 -0.86 27.24 4.94
CA ARG A 65 -0.49 28.11 3.84
C ARG A 65 1.01 28.06 3.62
N ASP A 66 1.45 27.91 2.39
CA ASP A 66 2.86 28.05 2.02
C ASP A 66 3.15 29.53 1.74
N GLU A 67 3.65 30.24 2.75
CA GLU A 67 3.94 31.68 2.67
C GLU A 67 5.06 32.02 1.66
N GLN A 68 5.98 31.08 1.44
CA GLN A 68 7.13 31.31 0.54
C GLN A 68 6.78 31.12 -0.93
N ARG A 69 5.93 30.10 -1.23
CA ARG A 69 5.65 29.69 -2.61
C ARG A 69 4.19 29.88 -3.03
N GLY A 70 3.37 30.32 -2.07
CA GLY A 70 1.94 30.50 -2.27
C GLY A 70 1.15 29.19 -2.31
N GLY A 71 -0.17 29.28 -2.08
CA GLY A 71 -1.05 28.12 -2.05
C GLY A 71 -1.11 27.43 -0.69
N TYR A 72 -1.55 26.19 -0.71
CA TYR A 72 -1.79 25.34 0.47
C TYR A 72 -1.04 24.03 0.32
N ARG A 73 -0.65 23.46 1.46
CA ARG A 73 -0.06 22.12 1.58
C ARG A 73 -0.66 21.38 2.78
N LEU A 74 -0.41 20.08 2.90
CA LEU A 74 -0.81 19.31 4.07
C LEU A 74 -0.11 19.86 5.31
N GLY A 75 -0.89 20.08 6.38
CA GLY A 75 -0.43 20.61 7.66
C GLY A 75 0.15 19.54 8.59
N PRO A 76 0.82 19.94 9.68
CA PRO A 76 1.51 19.03 10.60
C PRO A 76 0.57 18.03 11.29
N ARG A 77 -0.72 18.35 11.43
CA ARG A 77 -1.71 17.43 12.01
C ARG A 77 -1.83 16.11 11.24
N VAL A 78 -1.58 16.14 9.91
CA VAL A 78 -1.56 14.93 9.09
C VAL A 78 -0.43 13.99 9.50
N ILE A 79 0.75 14.53 9.88
CA ILE A 79 1.89 13.74 10.37
C ILE A 79 1.52 13.05 11.70
N GLU A 80 0.89 13.78 12.63
CA GLU A 80 0.46 13.23 13.91
C GLU A 80 -0.56 12.10 13.71
N LEU A 81 -1.55 12.30 12.85
CA LEU A 81 -2.56 11.29 12.53
C LEU A 81 -1.95 10.06 11.85
N SER A 82 -1.01 10.26 10.92
CA SER A 82 -0.33 9.14 10.25
C SER A 82 0.54 8.34 11.21
N PHE A 83 1.19 8.98 12.18
CA PHE A 83 1.93 8.31 13.25
C PHE A 83 1.00 7.40 14.07
N ILE A 84 -0.16 7.90 14.49
CA ILE A 84 -1.15 7.11 15.23
C ILE A 84 -1.62 5.92 14.38
N ALA A 85 -2.02 6.18 13.12
CA ALA A 85 -2.52 5.15 12.22
C ALA A 85 -1.48 4.04 11.96
N LEU A 86 -0.23 4.40 11.69
CA LEU A 86 0.85 3.44 11.45
C LEU A 86 1.16 2.59 12.70
N ASN A 87 1.04 3.16 13.91
CA ASN A 87 1.28 2.43 15.15
C ASN A 87 0.10 1.54 15.58
N GLN A 88 -1.06 1.62 14.92
CA GLN A 88 -2.17 0.68 15.10
C GLN A 88 -2.03 -0.58 14.25
N ILE A 89 -1.08 -0.63 13.30
CA ILE A 89 -0.87 -1.77 12.41
C ILE A 89 0.08 -2.77 13.08
N GLU A 90 -0.47 -3.84 13.68
CA GLU A 90 0.29 -4.83 14.45
C GLU A 90 1.41 -5.48 13.64
N VAL A 91 1.13 -5.91 12.40
CA VAL A 91 2.15 -6.53 11.54
C VAL A 91 3.35 -5.59 11.33
N ARG A 92 3.12 -4.28 11.24
CA ARG A 92 4.20 -3.30 11.10
C ARG A 92 5.11 -3.28 12.33
N LYS A 93 4.56 -3.30 13.54
CA LYS A 93 5.34 -3.28 14.78
C LYS A 93 6.29 -4.48 14.87
N HIS A 94 5.81 -5.66 14.49
CA HIS A 94 6.58 -6.89 14.53
C HIS A 94 7.57 -7.03 13.38
N ALA A 95 7.38 -6.27 12.29
CA ALA A 95 8.19 -6.38 11.08
C ALA A 95 9.44 -5.51 11.08
N LEU A 96 9.45 -4.35 11.75
CA LEU A 96 10.51 -3.34 11.58
C LEU A 96 11.91 -3.90 11.80
N ASP A 97 12.16 -4.55 12.94
CA ASP A 97 13.47 -5.13 13.27
C ASP A 97 13.87 -6.27 12.32
N GLU A 98 12.89 -7.09 11.91
CA GLU A 98 13.13 -8.19 10.99
C GLU A 98 13.45 -7.69 9.58
N MET A 99 12.82 -6.60 9.16
CA MET A 99 13.10 -5.94 7.89
C MET A 99 14.51 -5.33 7.88
N ASP A 100 14.94 -4.72 8.97
CA ASP A 100 16.30 -4.17 9.09
C ASP A 100 17.35 -5.28 9.00
N ARG A 101 17.16 -6.40 9.70
CA ARG A 101 18.03 -7.57 9.60
C ARG A 101 18.11 -8.15 8.19
N LEU A 102 16.95 -8.26 7.51
CA LEU A 102 16.89 -8.76 6.13
C LEU A 102 17.61 -7.81 5.16
N ARG A 103 17.39 -6.49 5.31
CA ARG A 103 18.09 -5.46 4.54
C ARG A 103 19.61 -5.59 4.70
N ASP A 104 20.09 -5.68 5.93
CA ASP A 104 21.54 -5.73 6.23
C ASP A 104 22.16 -7.02 5.71
N ARG A 105 21.44 -8.14 5.80
CA ARG A 105 21.90 -9.44 5.31
C ARG A 105 22.04 -9.49 3.80
N LEU A 106 21.07 -8.98 3.06
CA LEU A 106 21.02 -9.06 1.60
C LEU A 106 21.51 -7.78 0.91
N ASN A 107 21.69 -6.69 1.65
CA ASN A 107 21.96 -5.35 1.15
C ASN A 107 21.02 -4.93 0.01
N VAL A 108 19.70 -5.09 0.25
CA VAL A 108 18.61 -4.74 -0.67
C VAL A 108 17.53 -3.94 0.05
N MET A 109 16.68 -3.28 -0.73
CA MET A 109 15.50 -2.63 -0.16
C MET A 109 14.47 -3.68 0.25
N VAL A 110 13.95 -3.55 1.47
CA VAL A 110 12.86 -4.38 2.02
C VAL A 110 11.62 -3.54 2.17
N ASN A 111 10.48 -4.04 1.72
CA ASN A 111 9.19 -3.35 1.81
C ASN A 111 8.16 -4.22 2.51
N LEU A 112 7.28 -3.58 3.27
CA LEU A 112 6.11 -4.18 3.89
C LEU A 112 4.86 -3.45 3.39
N ALA A 113 3.85 -4.20 2.99
CA ALA A 113 2.62 -3.62 2.50
C ALA A 113 1.38 -4.43 2.86
N ILE A 114 0.24 -3.75 2.85
CA ILE A 114 -1.10 -4.32 3.00
C ILE A 114 -1.93 -4.02 1.76
N LEU A 115 -3.04 -4.74 1.59
CA LEU A 115 -4.02 -4.48 0.53
C LEU A 115 -5.11 -3.54 1.05
N VAL A 116 -5.32 -2.41 0.38
CA VAL A 116 -6.35 -1.43 0.72
C VAL A 116 -7.10 -1.05 -0.55
N GLU A 117 -8.40 -1.35 -0.61
CA GLU A 117 -9.25 -1.05 -1.77
C GLU A 117 -8.68 -1.56 -3.10
N GLY A 118 -8.05 -2.73 -3.07
CA GLY A 118 -7.48 -3.38 -4.25
C GLY A 118 -6.10 -2.87 -4.69
N ASP A 119 -5.53 -1.88 -4.00
CA ASP A 119 -4.17 -1.40 -4.19
C ASP A 119 -3.26 -1.82 -3.04
N VAL A 120 -1.98 -1.94 -3.35
CA VAL A 120 -0.92 -2.09 -2.35
C VAL A 120 -0.71 -0.77 -1.64
N LEU A 121 -0.75 -0.75 -0.31
CA LEU A 121 -0.35 0.38 0.52
C LEU A 121 0.94 0.03 1.27
N HIS A 122 2.03 0.75 0.97
CA HIS A 122 3.30 0.57 1.67
C HIS A 122 3.21 1.13 3.10
N ILE A 123 3.48 0.29 4.10
CA ILE A 123 3.39 0.65 5.53
C ILE A 123 4.73 0.68 6.25
N ALA A 124 5.76 0.07 5.67
CA ALA A 124 7.16 0.20 6.12
C ALA A 124 8.12 -0.09 4.97
N HIS A 125 9.35 0.44 5.09
CA HIS A 125 10.47 0.10 4.23
C HIS A 125 11.78 0.21 5.01
N ALA A 126 12.74 -0.64 4.65
CA ALA A 126 14.13 -0.58 5.10
C ALA A 126 15.03 -0.46 3.87
N VAL A 127 15.84 0.58 3.82
CA VAL A 127 16.66 0.93 2.64
C VAL A 127 18.14 0.91 3.05
N PRO A 128 19.02 0.25 2.26
CA PRO A 128 20.48 0.34 2.48
C PRO A 128 20.96 1.79 2.42
N ALA A 129 22.04 2.10 3.13
CA ALA A 129 22.52 3.47 3.28
C ALA A 129 22.98 4.12 1.96
N ASP A 130 23.44 3.31 1.01
CA ASP A 130 23.92 3.68 -0.33
C ASP A 130 22.83 3.78 -1.39
N TRP A 131 21.57 3.49 -1.02
CA TRP A 131 20.44 3.52 -1.96
C TRP A 131 19.75 4.89 -2.01
N PRO A 132 19.24 5.28 -3.19
CA PRO A 132 18.45 6.50 -3.32
C PRO A 132 17.16 6.39 -2.50
N ARG A 133 16.96 7.30 -1.55
CA ARG A 133 15.82 7.28 -0.61
C ARG A 133 14.45 7.59 -1.25
N TRP A 134 14.40 7.92 -2.53
CA TRP A 134 13.16 8.29 -3.23
C TRP A 134 12.39 7.11 -3.85
N TYR A 135 12.90 5.89 -3.74
CA TYR A 135 12.37 4.73 -4.46
C TYR A 135 11.02 4.24 -3.94
N THR A 136 10.80 4.21 -2.65
CA THR A 136 9.51 3.89 -2.02
C THR A 136 9.34 4.69 -0.73
N ALA A 137 8.13 5.17 -0.50
CA ALA A 137 7.79 5.88 0.73
C ALA A 137 6.59 5.22 1.41
N VAL A 138 6.57 5.23 2.74
CA VAL A 138 5.41 4.85 3.54
C VAL A 138 4.22 5.73 3.13
N GLY A 139 3.04 5.13 2.99
CA GLY A 139 1.83 5.79 2.48
C GLY A 139 1.66 5.76 0.97
N ARG A 140 2.68 5.34 0.21
CA ARG A 140 2.58 5.23 -1.25
C ARG A 140 1.71 4.03 -1.64
N ARG A 141 0.85 4.24 -2.64
CA ARG A 141 0.05 3.17 -3.26
C ARG A 141 0.73 2.63 -4.51
N ALA A 142 0.48 1.36 -4.80
CA ALA A 142 0.88 0.70 -6.03
C ALA A 142 -0.21 -0.25 -6.51
N VAL A 143 -0.32 -0.42 -7.83
CA VAL A 143 -1.29 -1.33 -8.44
C VAL A 143 -0.96 -2.77 -8.07
N ALA A 144 -1.95 -3.51 -7.55
CA ALA A 144 -1.69 -4.84 -7.01
C ALA A 144 -1.36 -5.88 -8.09
N HIS A 145 -2.04 -5.88 -9.22
CA HIS A 145 -1.88 -6.93 -10.25
C HIS A 145 -0.54 -6.90 -11.01
N CYS A 146 0.30 -5.87 -10.84
CA CYS A 146 1.61 -5.74 -11.48
C CYS A 146 2.76 -5.46 -10.49
N THR A 147 2.64 -5.91 -9.26
CA THR A 147 3.73 -5.83 -8.27
C THR A 147 3.85 -7.16 -7.50
N ALA A 148 5.05 -7.54 -7.10
CA ALA A 148 5.24 -8.75 -6.30
C ALA A 148 4.39 -8.71 -5.01
N LEU A 149 4.45 -7.61 -4.23
CA LEU A 149 3.62 -7.44 -3.03
C LEU A 149 2.13 -7.60 -3.33
N GLY A 150 1.65 -6.98 -4.39
CA GLY A 150 0.25 -6.98 -4.75
C GLY A 150 -0.23 -8.36 -5.21
N LYS A 151 0.52 -9.04 -6.08
CA LYS A 151 0.20 -10.39 -6.52
C LYS A 151 0.19 -11.36 -5.34
N THR A 152 1.14 -11.24 -4.41
CA THR A 152 1.14 -12.03 -3.15
C THR A 152 -0.14 -11.79 -2.34
N LEU A 153 -0.55 -10.54 -2.16
CA LEU A 153 -1.76 -10.20 -1.40
C LEU A 153 -3.04 -10.65 -2.10
N LEU A 154 -3.13 -10.48 -3.43
CA LEU A 154 -4.28 -10.92 -4.24
C LEU A 154 -4.39 -12.45 -4.29
N ALA A 155 -3.29 -13.18 -4.33
CA ALA A 155 -3.28 -14.65 -4.37
C ALA A 155 -4.04 -15.30 -3.21
N HIS A 156 -4.14 -14.59 -2.08
CA HIS A 156 -4.82 -15.08 -0.87
C HIS A 156 -6.19 -14.40 -0.62
N ARG A 157 -6.79 -13.82 -1.67
CA ARG A 157 -8.18 -13.33 -1.67
C ARG A 157 -9.06 -14.23 -2.51
N PRO A 158 -10.37 -14.30 -2.21
CA PRO A 158 -11.33 -14.94 -3.10
C PRO A 158 -11.25 -14.36 -4.52
N TRP A 159 -11.29 -15.23 -5.52
CA TRP A 159 -11.18 -14.79 -6.93
C TRP A 159 -12.22 -13.75 -7.32
N ASP A 160 -13.45 -13.89 -6.85
CA ASP A 160 -14.53 -12.95 -7.14
C ASP A 160 -14.24 -11.54 -6.61
N GLU A 161 -13.59 -11.42 -5.45
CA GLU A 161 -13.14 -10.12 -4.91
C GLU A 161 -12.03 -9.50 -5.77
N VAL A 162 -11.06 -10.33 -6.22
CA VAL A 162 -9.98 -9.89 -7.11
C VAL A 162 -10.55 -9.38 -8.42
N ARG A 163 -11.45 -10.16 -9.02
CA ARG A 163 -12.10 -9.82 -10.28
C ARG A 163 -12.91 -8.53 -10.16
N ALA A 164 -13.78 -8.43 -9.16
CA ALA A 164 -14.58 -7.22 -8.90
C ALA A 164 -13.72 -5.98 -8.68
N THR A 165 -12.54 -6.13 -8.03
CA THR A 165 -11.59 -5.04 -7.83
C THR A 165 -11.01 -4.56 -9.17
N VAL A 166 -10.57 -5.49 -10.02
CA VAL A 166 -10.02 -5.13 -11.33
C VAL A 166 -11.10 -4.56 -12.26
N GLU A 167 -12.33 -5.10 -12.22
CA GLU A 167 -13.46 -4.55 -12.98
C GLU A 167 -13.80 -3.12 -12.54
N ARG A 168 -13.72 -2.84 -11.23
CA ARG A 168 -14.01 -1.51 -10.67
C ARG A 168 -12.96 -0.46 -11.02
N TYR A 169 -11.68 -0.80 -10.93
CA TYR A 169 -10.57 0.16 -11.07
C TYR A 169 -9.88 0.09 -12.43
N GLY A 170 -10.18 -0.93 -13.24
CA GLY A 170 -9.59 -1.20 -14.54
C GLY A 170 -8.15 -1.74 -14.47
N TRP A 171 -7.68 -2.21 -15.59
CA TRP A 171 -6.28 -2.56 -15.77
C TRP A 171 -5.44 -1.29 -15.84
N ARG A 172 -4.44 -1.18 -14.98
CA ARG A 172 -3.52 -0.03 -14.89
C ARG A 172 -2.08 -0.49 -15.09
N PRO A 173 -1.69 -0.84 -16.32
CA PRO A 173 -0.33 -1.35 -16.59
C PRO A 173 0.71 -0.25 -16.46
N TYR A 174 1.89 -0.61 -15.96
CA TYR A 174 3.06 0.27 -15.93
C TYR A 174 4.03 -0.01 -17.10
N THR A 175 4.10 -1.28 -17.54
CA THR A 175 4.97 -1.72 -18.62
C THR A 175 4.22 -2.70 -19.53
N SER A 176 4.81 -3.06 -20.65
CA SER A 176 4.30 -4.11 -21.55
C SER A 176 4.28 -5.51 -20.90
N ARG A 177 4.99 -5.70 -19.80
CA ARG A 177 5.02 -6.96 -19.05
C ARG A 177 3.91 -7.07 -18.01
N SER A 178 3.28 -5.95 -17.64
CA SER A 178 2.17 -5.93 -16.68
C SER A 178 1.05 -6.86 -17.12
N ILE A 179 0.46 -7.59 -16.18
CA ILE A 179 -0.69 -8.48 -16.46
C ILE A 179 -1.91 -7.62 -16.74
N GLN A 180 -2.64 -7.92 -17.83
CA GLN A 180 -3.80 -7.16 -18.30
C GLN A 180 -4.97 -8.05 -18.75
N ASP A 181 -4.97 -9.31 -18.38
CA ASP A 181 -6.09 -10.23 -18.61
C ASP A 181 -6.33 -11.13 -17.40
N PHE A 182 -7.59 -11.57 -17.26
CA PHE A 182 -8.02 -12.33 -16.08
C PHE A 182 -7.47 -13.75 -16.05
N ASP A 183 -7.32 -14.41 -17.20
CA ASP A 183 -6.85 -15.80 -17.25
C ASP A 183 -5.39 -15.87 -16.82
N ARG A 184 -4.57 -14.94 -17.33
CA ARG A 184 -3.17 -14.83 -16.93
C ARG A 184 -3.04 -14.43 -15.46
N LEU A 185 -3.88 -13.52 -14.97
CA LEU A 185 -3.86 -13.15 -13.55
C LEU A 185 -4.24 -14.35 -12.67
N ALA A 186 -5.31 -15.09 -13.02
CA ALA A 186 -5.75 -16.25 -12.26
C ALA A 186 -4.65 -17.33 -12.19
N ALA A 187 -4.02 -17.66 -13.32
CA ALA A 187 -2.93 -18.63 -13.36
C ALA A 187 -1.72 -18.19 -12.53
N GLU A 188 -1.33 -16.91 -12.61
CA GLU A 188 -0.25 -16.36 -11.80
C GLU A 188 -0.56 -16.42 -10.31
N LEU A 189 -1.79 -16.06 -9.89
CA LEU A 189 -2.18 -16.10 -8.48
C LEU A 189 -2.24 -17.54 -7.95
N GLU A 190 -2.63 -18.52 -8.78
CA GLU A 190 -2.60 -19.94 -8.40
C GLU A 190 -1.17 -20.40 -8.17
N THR A 191 -0.26 -20.12 -9.11
CA THR A 191 1.17 -20.41 -8.97
C THR A 191 1.74 -19.82 -7.68
N ILE A 192 1.37 -18.57 -7.35
CA ILE A 192 1.81 -17.91 -6.11
C ILE A 192 1.29 -18.63 -4.86
N ARG A 193 0.03 -19.11 -4.87
CA ARG A 193 -0.52 -19.89 -3.75
C ARG A 193 0.24 -21.19 -3.53
N GLU A 194 0.55 -21.92 -4.59
CA GLU A 194 1.26 -23.19 -4.55
C GLU A 194 2.71 -23.03 -4.10
N GLN A 195 3.44 -22.10 -4.70
CA GLN A 195 4.87 -21.90 -4.41
C GLN A 195 5.13 -21.06 -3.16
N GLY A 196 4.15 -20.25 -2.67
CA GLY A 196 4.24 -19.45 -1.46
C GLY A 196 5.07 -18.16 -1.60
N TYR A 197 5.32 -17.68 -2.81
CA TYR A 197 6.00 -16.41 -3.09
C TYR A 197 5.61 -15.88 -4.46
N SER A 198 5.88 -14.62 -4.71
CA SER A 198 5.68 -13.98 -6.02
C SER A 198 6.92 -13.25 -6.50
N ILE A 199 7.01 -13.07 -7.81
CA ILE A 199 8.06 -12.29 -8.46
C ILE A 199 7.42 -11.22 -9.35
N ASP A 200 7.97 -10.00 -9.32
CA ASP A 200 7.76 -8.97 -10.33
C ASP A 200 9.06 -8.83 -11.13
N SER A 201 9.03 -9.26 -12.38
CA SER A 201 10.17 -9.20 -13.31
C SER A 201 9.98 -8.07 -14.31
N GLY A 202 9.92 -6.84 -13.83
CA GLY A 202 9.76 -5.65 -14.66
C GLY A 202 8.32 -5.35 -15.07
N GLU A 203 7.33 -5.86 -14.34
CA GLU A 203 5.92 -5.55 -14.56
C GLU A 203 5.59 -4.12 -14.14
N ARG A 204 6.15 -3.68 -13.00
CA ARG A 204 6.02 -2.30 -12.53
C ARG A 204 7.09 -1.38 -13.11
N ASN A 205 8.33 -1.82 -13.16
CA ASN A 205 9.46 -1.06 -13.68
C ASN A 205 10.47 -2.02 -14.31
N GLN A 206 10.76 -1.84 -15.60
CA GLN A 206 11.66 -2.71 -16.36
C GLN A 206 13.07 -2.83 -15.76
N GLY A 207 13.52 -1.81 -15.02
CA GLY A 207 14.83 -1.78 -14.35
C GLY A 207 14.85 -2.39 -12.93
N THR A 208 13.74 -3.02 -12.47
CA THR A 208 13.62 -3.53 -11.11
C THR A 208 13.01 -4.92 -11.11
N THR A 209 13.51 -5.77 -10.24
CA THR A 209 12.86 -7.05 -9.91
C THR A 209 12.55 -7.09 -8.42
N CYS A 210 11.41 -7.66 -8.06
CA CYS A 210 10.98 -7.80 -6.68
C CYS A 210 10.58 -9.26 -6.41
N LEU A 211 10.91 -9.74 -5.21
CA LEU A 211 10.50 -11.03 -4.68
C LEU A 211 9.69 -10.78 -3.40
N ALA A 212 8.50 -11.38 -3.27
CA ALA A 212 7.64 -11.17 -2.11
C ALA A 212 7.11 -12.49 -1.53
N ALA A 213 6.91 -12.50 -0.21
CA ALA A 213 6.29 -13.57 0.55
C ALA A 213 5.11 -13.06 1.40
N PRO A 214 4.07 -13.88 1.63
CA PRO A 214 2.92 -13.53 2.46
C PRO A 214 3.27 -13.57 3.95
N ILE A 215 2.65 -12.69 4.73
CA ILE A 215 2.68 -12.71 6.19
C ILE A 215 1.27 -13.05 6.68
N ARG A 216 1.16 -14.10 7.51
CA ARG A 216 -0.09 -14.59 8.07
C ARG A 216 -0.25 -14.15 9.51
N ASP A 217 -1.48 -13.95 9.93
CA ASP A 217 -1.83 -13.76 11.34
C ASP A 217 -2.23 -15.08 12.01
N HIS A 218 -2.63 -15.01 13.28
CA HIS A 218 -3.08 -16.14 14.09
C HIS A 218 -4.24 -16.94 13.48
N SER A 219 -5.04 -16.35 12.62
CA SER A 219 -6.15 -17.01 11.92
C SER A 219 -5.68 -17.79 10.67
N GLY A 220 -4.41 -17.62 10.27
CA GLY A 220 -3.88 -18.11 9.01
C GLY A 220 -4.17 -17.20 7.80
N SER A 221 -4.87 -16.11 8.02
CA SER A 221 -5.17 -15.14 6.96
C SER A 221 -3.92 -14.35 6.57
N VAL A 222 -3.72 -14.10 5.29
CA VAL A 222 -2.65 -13.21 4.81
C VAL A 222 -3.06 -11.76 5.04
N VAL A 223 -2.37 -11.10 5.98
CA VAL A 223 -2.65 -9.72 6.41
C VAL A 223 -1.69 -8.70 5.81
N ALA A 224 -0.51 -9.14 5.39
CA ALA A 224 0.51 -8.30 4.76
C ALA A 224 1.38 -9.13 3.81
N ALA A 225 2.21 -8.44 3.04
CA ALA A 225 3.30 -9.05 2.27
C ALA A 225 4.61 -8.32 2.53
N LEU A 226 5.70 -9.10 2.60
CA LEU A 226 7.07 -8.62 2.69
C LEU A 226 7.75 -8.81 1.35
N SER A 227 8.50 -7.82 0.85
CA SER A 227 9.30 -7.99 -0.36
C SER A 227 10.71 -7.47 -0.23
N VAL A 228 11.61 -8.06 -1.02
CA VAL A 228 12.91 -7.48 -1.35
C VAL A 228 12.87 -6.95 -2.77
N SER A 229 13.52 -5.82 -2.99
CA SER A 229 13.62 -5.17 -4.29
C SER A 229 15.06 -4.80 -4.59
N SER A 230 15.49 -5.07 -5.81
CA SER A 230 16.82 -4.67 -6.29
C SER A 230 16.75 -4.23 -7.76
N LYS A 231 17.85 -3.65 -8.26
CA LYS A 231 18.01 -3.41 -9.69
C LYS A 231 17.97 -4.75 -10.42
N ALA A 232 17.36 -4.79 -11.62
CA ALA A 232 17.21 -6.01 -12.41
C ALA A 232 18.53 -6.74 -12.68
N GLU A 233 19.62 -5.97 -12.87
CA GLU A 233 20.97 -6.49 -13.09
C GLU A 233 21.51 -7.30 -11.90
N ARG A 234 21.07 -7.00 -10.68
CA ARG A 234 21.50 -7.68 -9.44
C ARG A 234 20.62 -8.87 -9.10
N LEU A 235 19.34 -8.83 -9.44
CA LEU A 235 18.38 -9.91 -9.17
C LEU A 235 18.45 -10.99 -10.27
N THR A 236 19.63 -11.59 -10.40
CA THR A 236 19.87 -12.81 -11.21
C THR A 236 19.10 -14.00 -10.61
N ASP A 237 18.98 -15.08 -11.36
CA ASP A 237 18.38 -16.33 -10.85
C ASP A 237 19.11 -16.83 -9.61
N ALA A 238 20.45 -16.78 -9.60
CA ALA A 238 21.27 -17.15 -8.44
C ALA A 238 20.95 -16.28 -7.21
N PHE A 239 20.79 -14.97 -7.37
CA PHE A 239 20.41 -14.11 -6.24
C PHE A 239 18.98 -14.36 -5.76
N ARG A 240 18.05 -14.73 -6.66
CA ARG A 240 16.69 -15.12 -6.27
C ARG A 240 16.68 -16.40 -5.45
N GLU A 241 17.45 -17.41 -5.87
CA GLU A 241 17.61 -18.66 -5.15
C GLU A 241 18.23 -18.44 -3.76
N GLU A 242 19.24 -17.58 -3.66
CA GLU A 242 19.87 -17.20 -2.39
C GLU A 242 18.88 -16.42 -1.49
N SER A 243 18.14 -15.46 -2.05
CA SER A 243 17.30 -14.54 -1.26
C SER A 243 15.99 -15.14 -0.80
N LEU A 244 15.39 -16.05 -1.58
CA LEU A 244 14.07 -16.63 -1.31
C LEU A 244 13.96 -17.28 0.08
N PRO A 245 14.90 -18.11 0.54
CA PRO A 245 14.84 -18.68 1.88
C PRO A 245 14.81 -17.60 2.97
N HIS A 246 15.59 -16.54 2.82
CA HIS A 246 15.69 -15.46 3.80
C HIS A 246 14.41 -14.60 3.84
N VAL A 247 13.80 -14.32 2.68
CA VAL A 247 12.52 -13.59 2.59
C VAL A 247 11.41 -14.38 3.26
N ARG A 248 11.32 -15.71 2.98
CA ARG A 248 10.35 -16.61 3.61
C ARG A 248 10.55 -16.70 5.12
N GLU A 249 11.77 -16.99 5.57
CA GLU A 249 12.10 -17.09 6.98
C GLU A 249 11.76 -15.80 7.74
N THR A 250 12.02 -14.65 7.12
CA THR A 250 11.66 -13.34 7.71
C THR A 250 10.16 -13.16 7.80
N ALA A 251 9.41 -13.50 6.74
CA ALA A 251 7.94 -13.45 6.75
C ALA A 251 7.35 -14.40 7.81
N ASP A 252 7.90 -15.61 7.94
CA ASP A 252 7.48 -16.60 8.94
C ASP A 252 7.76 -16.13 10.37
N ARG A 253 8.93 -15.50 10.64
CA ARG A 253 9.23 -14.92 11.95
C ARG A 253 8.25 -13.81 12.33
N ILE A 254 7.87 -12.96 11.36
CA ILE A 254 6.87 -11.93 11.59
C ILE A 254 5.50 -12.58 11.85
N ALA A 255 5.11 -13.58 11.06
CA ALA A 255 3.86 -14.31 11.23
C ALA A 255 3.79 -15.03 12.59
N PHE A 256 4.88 -15.65 13.04
CA PHE A 256 4.97 -16.26 14.37
C PHE A 256 4.70 -15.24 15.50
N ARG A 257 5.24 -14.02 15.38
CA ARG A 257 4.98 -12.94 16.35
C ARG A 257 3.52 -12.43 16.30
N LEU A 258 2.81 -12.67 15.20
CA LEU A 258 1.38 -12.44 15.05
C LEU A 258 0.52 -13.63 15.51
N GLY A 259 1.14 -14.68 16.09
CA GLY A 259 0.47 -15.87 16.61
C GLY A 259 0.18 -16.94 15.56
N TYR A 260 0.78 -16.89 14.37
CA TYR A 260 0.66 -17.94 13.37
C TYR A 260 1.60 -19.11 13.69
N LEU A 261 1.05 -20.28 13.99
CA LEU A 261 1.80 -21.47 14.37
C LEU A 261 1.90 -22.52 13.23
N GLY A 262 1.29 -22.27 12.08
CA GLY A 262 1.22 -23.21 10.96
C GLY A 262 2.39 -23.18 9.97
N GLY A 263 3.35 -22.27 10.13
CA GLY A 263 4.58 -22.20 9.34
C GLY A 263 5.71 -22.92 10.08
N THR A 264 6.29 -23.89 9.45
CA THR A 264 7.51 -24.66 9.73
C THR A 264 8.25 -24.42 11.06
N GLY A 265 8.27 -25.43 11.93
CA GLY A 265 9.50 -25.79 12.67
C GLY A 265 9.84 -25.03 13.95
N TYR A 266 8.91 -24.34 14.59
CA TYR A 266 9.10 -23.76 15.93
C TYR A 266 8.41 -24.57 17.07
N LEU A 267 8.22 -25.87 16.86
CA LEU A 267 7.88 -26.82 17.91
C LEU A 267 9.08 -27.70 18.23
#